data_ddcb733c55c620a85f833edb6adc5fd9
#
_entry.id   ddcb733c55c620a85f833edb6adc5fd9
#
_cell.length_a   1.000
_cell.length_b   1.000
_cell.length_c   1.000
_cell.angle_alpha   90.00
_cell.angle_beta   90.00
_cell.angle_gamma   90.00
#
_symmetry.space_group_name_H-M   'P 1'
#
loop_
_entity.id
_entity.type
_entity.pdbx_description
1 polymer ?
#
loop_
_entity_poly.entity_id
_entity_poly.type
_entity_poly.pdbx_seq_one_letter_code
_entity_poly.pdbx_strand_id
1 'polypeptide(L)'
;GIYSISTNVTSIMNIVTVSINQAVTPWIYEMLEAKKMKEIGKNVYKIVSLVGVGFVLTSFIVPEVIGVLAPSEYQSAIWATPPLLIGMFMYFIYCNFGNVEIYFHKQNAMLFSSVTVAVINIILDYILIQKYGYIAASYATMVSYYIYAGLHYMFMSRVCKEKKVENPFNASVIIVMTIVFSVLIMCPALLYRVVLLRYSILAVMCIVCIVWAIKNRDFILQLISKKRV
;
A
#
# COMPACT_ATOMS: atom_id res chain seq x y z
N GLY A 1 15.45 -9.39 15.31
CA GLY A 1 15.63 -10.65 14.56
C GLY A 1 15.12 -10.58 13.12
N ILE A 2 14.82 -11.73 12.51
CA ILE A 2 14.44 -11.88 11.08
C ILE A 2 13.26 -10.99 10.68
N TYR A 3 12.18 -10.96 11.46
CA TYR A 3 11.02 -10.10 11.22
C TYR A 3 11.39 -8.61 11.18
N SER A 4 12.29 -8.16 12.06
CA SER A 4 12.73 -6.77 12.10
C SER A 4 13.48 -6.34 10.82
N ILE A 5 14.21 -7.24 10.18
CA ILE A 5 14.87 -6.97 8.89
C ILE A 5 13.82 -6.79 7.80
N SER A 6 12.82 -7.67 7.74
CA SER A 6 11.71 -7.53 6.80
C SER A 6 10.96 -6.20 6.98
N THR A 7 10.73 -5.77 8.23
CA THR A 7 10.10 -4.47 8.51
C THR A 7 10.98 -3.30 8.10
N ASN A 8 12.30 -3.37 8.24
CA ASN A 8 13.21 -2.33 7.77
C ASN A 8 13.15 -2.16 6.25
N VAL A 9 13.10 -3.27 5.50
CA VAL A 9 12.92 -3.22 4.03
C VAL A 9 11.59 -2.56 3.65
N THR A 10 10.51 -2.93 4.33
CA THR A 10 9.20 -2.34 4.06
C THR A 10 9.09 -0.88 4.48
N SER A 11 9.89 -0.44 5.45
CA SER A 11 9.95 0.96 5.90
C SER A 11 10.42 1.91 4.81
N ILE A 12 11.23 1.45 3.86
CA ILE A 12 11.61 2.25 2.69
C ILE A 12 10.36 2.64 1.89
N MET A 13 9.48 1.67 1.63
CA MET A 13 8.22 1.94 0.92
C MET A 13 7.24 2.75 1.77
N ASN A 14 7.29 2.62 3.10
CA ASN A 14 6.49 3.46 3.99
C ASN A 14 6.85 4.94 3.84
N ILE A 15 8.13 5.29 3.80
CA ILE A 15 8.58 6.68 3.59
C ILE A 15 8.03 7.23 2.26
N VAL A 16 8.09 6.43 1.19
CA VAL A 16 7.56 6.81 -0.13
C VAL A 16 6.05 7.04 -0.07
N THR A 17 5.30 6.11 0.52
CA THR A 17 3.83 6.19 0.58
C THR A 17 3.34 7.34 1.45
N VAL A 18 3.98 7.58 2.60
CA VAL A 18 3.70 8.73 3.48
C VAL A 18 3.96 10.05 2.75
N SER A 19 5.09 10.15 2.04
CA SER A 19 5.43 11.36 1.29
C SER A 19 4.43 11.65 0.16
N ILE A 20 3.98 10.60 -0.56
CA ILE A 20 2.96 10.73 -1.60
C ILE A 20 1.62 11.13 -0.99
N ASN A 21 1.20 10.47 0.11
CA ASN A 21 -0.04 10.81 0.79
C ASN A 21 -0.06 12.26 1.26
N GLN A 22 1.02 12.74 1.89
CA GLN A 22 1.13 14.14 2.31
C GLN A 22 1.04 15.12 1.14
N ALA A 23 1.61 14.78 -0.02
CA ALA A 23 1.54 15.62 -1.21
C ALA A 23 0.13 15.63 -1.85
N VAL A 24 -0.62 14.54 -1.75
CA VAL A 24 -1.94 14.38 -2.37
C VAL A 24 -3.07 14.89 -1.47
N THR A 25 -2.91 14.83 -0.15
CA THR A 25 -3.95 15.20 0.82
C THR A 25 -4.53 16.60 0.61
N PRO A 26 -3.75 17.69 0.43
CA PRO A 26 -4.31 19.03 0.20
C PRO A 26 -5.19 19.06 -1.05
N TRP A 27 -4.75 18.43 -2.14
CA TRP A 27 -5.52 18.34 -3.37
C TRP A 27 -6.84 17.58 -3.17
N ILE A 28 -6.84 16.48 -2.38
CA ILE A 28 -8.08 15.77 -2.04
C ILE A 28 -9.05 16.71 -1.33
N TYR A 29 -8.56 17.52 -0.38
CA TYR A 29 -9.41 18.46 0.36
C TYR A 29 -10.00 19.56 -0.53
N GLU A 30 -9.22 20.13 -1.44
CA GLU A 30 -9.71 21.07 -2.44
C GLU A 30 -10.83 20.45 -3.31
N MET A 31 -10.65 19.23 -3.74
CA MET A 31 -11.65 18.51 -4.57
C MET A 31 -12.91 18.15 -3.77
N LEU A 32 -12.78 17.83 -2.48
CA LEU A 32 -13.91 17.59 -1.57
C LEU A 32 -14.72 18.88 -1.38
N GLU A 33 -14.05 20.01 -1.17
CA GLU A 33 -14.69 21.33 -1.06
C GLU A 33 -15.43 21.71 -2.35
N ALA A 34 -14.79 21.47 -3.51
CA ALA A 34 -15.40 21.69 -4.83
C ALA A 34 -16.45 20.63 -5.20
N LYS A 35 -16.73 19.64 -4.34
CA LYS A 35 -17.67 18.52 -4.58
C LYS A 35 -17.37 17.69 -5.84
N LYS A 36 -16.08 17.59 -6.22
CA LYS A 36 -15.62 16.87 -7.42
C LYS A 36 -15.23 15.43 -7.09
N MET A 37 -16.15 14.65 -6.52
CA MET A 37 -15.90 13.29 -6.01
C MET A 37 -15.34 12.34 -7.07
N LYS A 38 -15.88 12.37 -8.29
CA LYS A 38 -15.43 11.51 -9.40
C LYS A 38 -13.98 11.80 -9.83
N GLU A 39 -13.54 13.05 -9.74
CA GLU A 39 -12.17 13.43 -10.06
C GLU A 39 -11.19 12.86 -9.00
N ILE A 40 -11.59 12.86 -7.71
CA ILE A 40 -10.83 12.24 -6.64
C ILE A 40 -10.58 10.77 -6.98
N GLY A 41 -11.65 9.98 -7.19
CA GLY A 41 -11.53 8.56 -7.50
C GLY A 41 -10.61 8.30 -8.71
N LYS A 42 -10.88 8.98 -9.84
CA LYS A 42 -10.11 8.80 -11.08
C LYS A 42 -8.61 9.04 -10.90
N ASN A 43 -8.21 10.08 -10.19
CA ASN A 43 -6.80 10.42 -10.01
C ASN A 43 -6.14 9.58 -8.91
N VAL A 44 -6.84 9.31 -7.80
CA VAL A 44 -6.32 8.42 -6.75
C VAL A 44 -6.09 7.02 -7.28
N TYR A 45 -6.96 6.46 -8.14
CA TYR A 45 -6.70 5.15 -8.76
C TYR A 45 -5.40 5.12 -9.58
N LYS A 46 -5.09 6.20 -10.31
CA LYS A 46 -3.81 6.29 -11.04
C LYS A 46 -2.61 6.32 -10.09
N ILE A 47 -2.73 7.09 -9.00
CA ILE A 47 -1.67 7.19 -7.99
C ILE A 47 -1.47 5.86 -7.28
N VAL A 48 -2.56 5.19 -6.87
CA VAL A 48 -2.52 3.85 -6.26
C VAL A 48 -1.90 2.83 -7.21
N SER A 49 -2.21 2.89 -8.52
CA SER A 49 -1.59 2.02 -9.52
C SER A 49 -0.07 2.27 -9.64
N LEU A 50 0.35 3.53 -9.67
CA LEU A 50 1.77 3.88 -9.75
C LEU A 50 2.53 3.42 -8.51
N VAL A 51 1.97 3.65 -7.33
CA VAL A 51 2.52 3.18 -6.05
C VAL A 51 2.56 1.65 -6.01
N GLY A 52 1.48 0.99 -6.46
CA GLY A 52 1.42 -0.48 -6.55
C GLY A 52 2.53 -1.07 -7.42
N VAL A 53 2.82 -0.45 -8.58
CA VAL A 53 3.97 -0.84 -9.41
C VAL A 53 5.28 -0.70 -8.63
N GLY A 54 5.47 0.37 -7.86
CA GLY A 54 6.63 0.54 -6.99
C GLY A 54 6.78 -0.59 -5.98
N PHE A 55 5.69 -1.04 -5.36
CA PHE A 55 5.70 -2.20 -4.45
C PHE A 55 6.06 -3.50 -5.17
N VAL A 56 5.54 -3.71 -6.38
CA VAL A 56 5.90 -4.88 -7.20
C VAL A 56 7.39 -4.88 -7.53
N LEU A 57 7.94 -3.76 -8.01
CA LEU A 57 9.37 -3.63 -8.29
C LEU A 57 10.22 -3.87 -7.05
N THR A 58 9.81 -3.33 -5.89
CA THR A 58 10.48 -3.58 -4.61
C THR A 58 10.48 -5.06 -4.26
N SER A 59 9.36 -5.77 -4.47
CA SER A 59 9.28 -7.20 -4.21
C SER A 59 10.26 -8.02 -5.06
N PHE A 60 10.54 -7.62 -6.29
CA PHE A 60 11.53 -8.29 -7.15
C PHE A 60 12.96 -8.20 -6.61
N ILE A 61 13.32 -7.10 -5.93
CA ILE A 61 14.68 -6.85 -5.43
C ILE A 61 14.86 -7.19 -3.93
N VAL A 62 13.84 -7.74 -3.27
CA VAL A 62 13.88 -8.09 -1.84
C VAL A 62 15.11 -8.94 -1.48
N PRO A 63 15.49 -10.02 -2.23
CA PRO A 63 16.64 -10.83 -1.86
C PRO A 63 17.96 -10.05 -1.86
N GLU A 64 18.15 -9.13 -2.80
CA GLU A 64 19.35 -8.29 -2.89
C GLU A 64 19.39 -7.27 -1.76
N VAL A 65 18.27 -6.61 -1.51
CA VAL A 65 18.17 -5.62 -0.41
C VAL A 65 18.48 -6.27 0.93
N ILE A 66 17.92 -7.45 1.19
CA ILE A 66 18.21 -8.20 2.42
C ILE A 66 19.66 -8.68 2.46
N GLY A 67 20.19 -9.14 1.32
CA GLY A 67 21.60 -9.57 1.23
C GLY A 67 22.61 -8.45 1.51
N VAL A 68 22.24 -7.19 1.24
CA VAL A 68 23.08 -6.02 1.57
C VAL A 68 22.88 -5.55 3.01
N LEU A 69 21.63 -5.61 3.51
CA LEU A 69 21.27 -5.06 4.82
C LEU A 69 21.56 -6.00 5.99
N ALA A 70 21.68 -7.31 5.75
CA ALA A 70 21.75 -8.30 6.82
C ALA A 70 22.71 -9.45 6.50
N PRO A 71 23.37 -10.02 7.54
CA PRO A 71 24.14 -11.25 7.43
C PRO A 71 23.33 -12.42 6.87
N SER A 72 24.02 -13.42 6.33
CA SER A 72 23.40 -14.61 5.70
C SER A 72 22.44 -15.39 6.60
N GLU A 73 22.64 -15.34 7.92
CA GLU A 73 21.77 -15.95 8.93
C GLU A 73 20.31 -15.41 8.85
N TYR A 74 20.13 -14.20 8.36
CA TYR A 74 18.84 -13.53 8.24
C TYR A 74 18.20 -13.61 6.85
N GLN A 75 18.81 -14.38 5.93
CA GLN A 75 18.32 -14.49 4.54
C GLN A 75 16.88 -15.01 4.46
N SER A 76 16.41 -15.77 5.45
CA SER A 76 15.01 -16.23 5.51
C SER A 76 13.99 -15.09 5.63
N ALA A 77 14.41 -13.85 5.95
CA ALA A 77 13.55 -12.67 5.94
C ALA A 77 12.93 -12.37 4.56
N ILE A 78 13.53 -12.88 3.46
CA ILE A 78 12.97 -12.76 2.10
C ILE A 78 11.52 -13.27 2.02
N TRP A 79 11.17 -14.28 2.81
CA TRP A 79 9.83 -14.89 2.78
C TRP A 79 8.79 -14.13 3.61
N ALA A 80 9.24 -13.36 4.61
CA ALA A 80 8.36 -12.52 5.43
C ALA A 80 8.10 -11.14 4.81
N THR A 81 8.95 -10.69 3.87
CA THR A 81 8.87 -9.35 3.30
C THR A 81 7.69 -9.14 2.33
N PRO A 82 7.35 -10.05 1.38
CA PRO A 82 6.23 -9.83 0.47
C PRO A 82 4.88 -9.60 1.15
N PRO A 83 4.44 -10.40 2.16
CA PRO A 83 3.20 -10.10 2.86
C PRO A 83 3.24 -8.76 3.61
N LEU A 84 4.39 -8.33 4.14
CA LEU A 84 4.53 -7.00 4.74
C LEU A 84 4.42 -5.88 3.70
N LEU A 85 4.97 -6.06 2.50
CA LEU A 85 4.81 -5.11 1.39
C LEU A 85 3.34 -4.96 0.99
N ILE A 86 2.59 -6.07 0.95
CA ILE A 86 1.13 -6.02 0.71
C ILE A 86 0.44 -5.24 1.83
N GLY A 87 0.78 -5.49 3.09
CA GLY A 87 0.25 -4.74 4.23
C GLY A 87 0.51 -3.23 4.08
N MET A 88 1.73 -2.83 3.70
CA MET A 88 2.07 -1.43 3.45
C MET A 88 1.34 -0.83 2.24
N PHE A 89 1.09 -1.61 1.19
CA PHE A 89 0.25 -1.17 0.08
C PHE A 89 -1.20 -0.93 0.54
N MET A 90 -1.75 -1.82 1.37
CA MET A 90 -3.07 -1.64 1.98
C MET A 90 -3.12 -0.41 2.91
N TYR A 91 -2.03 -0.14 3.64
CA TYR A 91 -1.84 1.10 4.40
C TYR A 91 -2.04 2.33 3.52
N PHE A 92 -1.38 2.37 2.35
CA PHE A 92 -1.53 3.49 1.42
C PHE A 92 -2.97 3.63 0.89
N ILE A 93 -3.65 2.51 0.61
CA ILE A 93 -5.06 2.52 0.16
C ILE A 93 -5.96 3.14 1.24
N TYR A 94 -5.87 2.68 2.49
CA TYR A 94 -6.76 3.19 3.52
C TYR A 94 -6.47 4.65 3.91
N CYS A 95 -5.24 5.13 3.77
CA CYS A 95 -4.93 6.54 4.00
C CYS A 95 -5.79 7.48 3.12
N ASN A 96 -6.10 7.06 1.89
CA ASN A 96 -6.98 7.84 1.01
C ASN A 96 -8.43 7.88 1.51
N PHE A 97 -8.91 6.81 2.16
CA PHE A 97 -10.23 6.79 2.80
C PHE A 97 -10.23 7.65 4.07
N GLY A 98 -9.17 7.55 4.87
CA GLY A 98 -8.95 8.34 6.07
C GLY A 98 -8.90 9.86 5.78
N ASN A 99 -8.34 10.28 4.65
CA ASN A 99 -8.34 11.69 4.25
C ASN A 99 -9.77 12.24 4.13
N VAL A 100 -10.72 11.46 3.60
CA VAL A 100 -12.14 11.85 3.51
C VAL A 100 -12.77 11.90 4.92
N GLU A 101 -12.48 10.93 5.78
CA GLU A 101 -12.98 10.91 7.16
C GLU A 101 -12.48 12.11 7.96
N ILE A 102 -11.19 12.47 7.82
CA ILE A 102 -10.58 13.63 8.49
C ILE A 102 -11.21 14.93 8.00
N TYR A 103 -11.41 15.07 6.68
CA TYR A 103 -12.03 16.26 6.11
C TYR A 103 -13.44 16.52 6.69
N PHE A 104 -14.22 15.47 6.93
CA PHE A 104 -15.54 15.58 7.54
C PHE A 104 -15.53 15.50 9.07
N HIS A 105 -14.37 15.63 9.72
CA HIS A 105 -14.19 15.62 11.18
C HIS A 105 -14.72 14.35 11.88
N LYS A 106 -14.59 13.17 11.24
CA LYS A 106 -15.01 11.87 11.79
C LYS A 106 -13.84 11.06 12.37
N GLN A 107 -12.96 11.71 13.11
CA GLN A 107 -11.74 11.10 13.68
C GLN A 107 -12.00 9.96 14.66
N ASN A 108 -13.16 9.93 15.31
CA ASN A 108 -13.55 8.83 16.21
C ASN A 108 -13.63 7.48 15.48
N ALA A 109 -14.02 7.48 14.18
CA ALA A 109 -14.04 6.28 13.37
C ALA A 109 -12.63 5.72 13.15
N MET A 110 -11.65 6.60 12.96
CA MET A 110 -10.23 6.21 12.82
C MET A 110 -9.70 5.59 14.10
N LEU A 111 -9.99 6.20 15.27
CA LEU A 111 -9.59 5.66 16.56
C LEU A 111 -10.18 4.26 16.79
N PHE A 112 -11.48 4.11 16.54
CA PHE A 112 -12.15 2.82 16.66
C PHE A 112 -11.54 1.75 15.76
N SER A 113 -11.28 2.09 14.50
CA SER A 113 -10.64 1.19 13.53
C SER A 113 -9.25 0.78 14.00
N SER A 114 -8.44 1.74 14.49
CA SER A 114 -7.06 1.47 14.94
C SER A 114 -7.04 0.52 16.13
N VAL A 115 -7.88 0.76 17.15
CA VAL A 115 -7.96 -0.11 18.33
C VAL A 115 -8.45 -1.51 17.95
N THR A 116 -9.51 -1.60 17.13
CA THR A 116 -10.06 -2.87 16.67
C THR A 116 -9.01 -3.71 15.94
N VAL A 117 -8.29 -3.09 15.00
CA VAL A 117 -7.29 -3.80 14.21
C VAL A 117 -6.05 -4.17 15.04
N ALA A 118 -5.66 -3.34 16.00
CA ALA A 118 -4.57 -3.66 16.92
C ALA A 118 -4.91 -4.92 17.76
N VAL A 119 -6.13 -5.01 18.29
CA VAL A 119 -6.58 -6.18 19.03
C VAL A 119 -6.61 -7.43 18.13
N ILE A 120 -7.15 -7.31 16.90
CA ILE A 120 -7.18 -8.42 15.94
C ILE A 120 -5.75 -8.87 15.60
N ASN A 121 -4.82 -7.93 15.36
CA ASN A 121 -3.43 -8.27 15.05
C ASN A 121 -2.77 -9.03 16.20
N ILE A 122 -2.94 -8.60 17.46
CA ILE A 122 -2.40 -9.30 18.62
C ILE A 122 -2.96 -10.72 18.71
N ILE A 123 -4.27 -10.92 18.49
CA ILE A 123 -4.89 -12.25 18.51
C ILE A 123 -4.33 -13.13 17.38
N LEU A 124 -4.22 -12.58 16.16
CA LEU A 124 -3.66 -13.31 15.02
C LEU A 124 -2.20 -13.69 15.26
N ASP A 125 -1.39 -12.77 15.76
CA ASP A 125 0.02 -13.02 16.07
C ASP A 125 0.14 -14.12 17.13
N TYR A 126 -0.64 -14.05 18.21
CA TYR A 126 -0.63 -15.06 19.27
C TYR A 126 -0.95 -16.46 18.72
N ILE A 127 -1.95 -16.60 17.88
CA ILE A 127 -2.38 -17.89 17.32
C ILE A 127 -1.40 -18.39 16.25
N LEU A 128 -1.03 -17.52 15.32
CA LEU A 128 -0.30 -17.93 14.11
C LEU A 128 1.20 -18.12 14.37
N ILE A 129 1.83 -17.29 15.23
CA ILE A 129 3.25 -17.43 15.54
C ILE A 129 3.54 -18.73 16.28
N GLN A 130 2.68 -19.14 17.21
CA GLN A 130 2.84 -20.41 17.93
C GLN A 130 2.77 -21.61 17.01
N LYS A 131 1.99 -21.54 15.93
CA LYS A 131 1.76 -22.67 15.03
C LYS A 131 2.71 -22.68 13.84
N TYR A 132 3.07 -21.52 13.28
CA TYR A 132 3.79 -21.40 12.01
C TYR A 132 5.09 -20.59 12.13
N GLY A 133 5.46 -20.13 13.35
CA GLY A 133 6.66 -19.36 13.58
C GLY A 133 6.58 -17.89 13.12
N TYR A 134 7.75 -17.22 13.14
CA TYR A 134 7.84 -15.76 12.93
C TYR A 134 7.37 -15.27 11.56
N ILE A 135 7.44 -16.10 10.52
CA ILE A 135 6.94 -15.71 9.18
C ILE A 135 5.44 -15.47 9.22
N ALA A 136 4.72 -16.17 10.08
CA ALA A 136 3.27 -15.99 10.23
C ALA A 136 2.88 -14.59 10.74
N ALA A 137 3.74 -13.91 11.49
CA ALA A 137 3.52 -12.53 11.93
C ALA A 137 3.37 -11.57 10.73
N SER A 138 4.11 -11.79 9.64
CA SER A 138 3.96 -10.98 8.43
C SER A 138 2.62 -11.16 7.74
N TYR A 139 2.07 -12.38 7.75
CA TYR A 139 0.73 -12.66 7.25
C TYR A 139 -0.36 -12.12 8.17
N ALA A 140 -0.18 -12.22 9.50
CA ALA A 140 -1.09 -11.61 10.47
C ALA A 140 -1.17 -10.08 10.26
N THR A 141 -0.02 -9.43 10.08
CA THR A 141 0.06 -8.00 9.76
C THR A 141 -0.64 -7.68 8.44
N MET A 142 -0.40 -8.45 7.39
CA MET A 142 -1.07 -8.29 6.09
C MET A 142 -2.60 -8.36 6.24
N VAL A 143 -3.12 -9.40 6.89
CA VAL A 143 -4.58 -9.57 7.13
C VAL A 143 -5.14 -8.41 7.94
N SER A 144 -4.44 -7.95 8.96
CA SER A 144 -4.83 -6.81 9.78
C SER A 144 -4.98 -5.53 8.95
N TYR A 145 -4.09 -5.27 8.01
CA TYR A 145 -4.21 -4.11 7.12
C TYR A 145 -5.35 -4.23 6.10
N TYR A 146 -5.70 -5.45 5.65
CA TYR A 146 -6.90 -5.67 4.84
C TYR A 146 -8.17 -5.31 5.63
N ILE A 147 -8.26 -5.77 6.87
CA ILE A 147 -9.39 -5.46 7.76
C ILE A 147 -9.45 -3.95 8.01
N TYR A 148 -8.29 -3.31 8.24
CA TYR A 148 -8.18 -1.88 8.45
C TYR A 148 -8.69 -1.08 7.25
N ALA A 149 -8.26 -1.42 6.05
CA ALA A 149 -8.73 -0.79 4.83
C ALA A 149 -10.24 -0.99 4.61
N GLY A 150 -10.77 -2.18 4.92
CA GLY A 150 -12.20 -2.48 4.87
C GLY A 150 -13.01 -1.62 5.83
N LEU A 151 -12.56 -1.47 7.08
CA LEU A 151 -13.22 -0.63 8.09
C LEU A 151 -13.23 0.84 7.66
N HIS A 152 -12.08 1.39 7.22
CA HIS A 152 -12.00 2.75 6.73
C HIS A 152 -12.89 2.99 5.50
N TYR A 153 -12.93 2.06 4.55
CA TYR A 153 -13.86 2.15 3.43
C TYR A 153 -15.33 2.21 3.87
N MET A 154 -15.70 1.37 4.84
CA MET A 154 -17.07 1.35 5.40
C MET A 154 -17.41 2.66 6.10
N PHE A 155 -16.52 3.18 6.95
CA PHE A 155 -16.73 4.42 7.68
C PHE A 155 -16.78 5.62 6.72
N MET A 156 -15.84 5.74 5.78
CA MET A 156 -15.85 6.75 4.74
C MET A 156 -17.17 6.73 3.95
N SER A 157 -17.63 5.54 3.53
CA SER A 157 -18.90 5.41 2.79
C SER A 157 -20.11 5.86 3.61
N ARG A 158 -20.12 5.57 4.93
CA ARG A 158 -21.17 6.06 5.84
C ARG A 158 -21.12 7.58 5.96
N VAL A 159 -19.93 8.15 6.11
CA VAL A 159 -19.74 9.61 6.18
C VAL A 159 -20.23 10.30 4.91
N CYS A 160 -19.92 9.77 3.72
CA CYS A 160 -20.41 10.29 2.46
C CYS A 160 -21.96 10.28 2.39
N LYS A 161 -22.59 9.19 2.87
CA LYS A 161 -24.07 9.11 2.95
C LYS A 161 -24.65 10.13 3.92
N GLU A 162 -24.09 10.28 5.12
CA GLU A 162 -24.52 11.28 6.12
C GLU A 162 -24.43 12.71 5.55
N LYS A 163 -23.37 13.02 4.82
CA LYS A 163 -23.11 14.33 4.22
C LYS A 163 -23.84 14.54 2.89
N LYS A 164 -24.56 13.53 2.40
CA LYS A 164 -25.28 13.54 1.10
C LYS A 164 -24.36 13.89 -0.08
N VAL A 165 -23.13 13.37 -0.06
CA VAL A 165 -22.16 13.48 -1.15
C VAL A 165 -21.91 12.11 -1.78
N GLU A 166 -21.52 12.10 -3.06
CA GLU A 166 -21.14 10.86 -3.75
C GLU A 166 -19.89 10.24 -3.09
N ASN A 167 -19.83 8.91 -3.04
CA ASN A 167 -18.62 8.22 -2.62
C ASN A 167 -17.55 8.40 -3.71
N PRO A 168 -16.37 8.97 -3.39
CA PRO A 168 -15.31 9.15 -4.38
C PRO A 168 -14.73 7.83 -4.88
N PHE A 169 -14.87 6.73 -4.12
CA PHE A 169 -14.25 5.45 -4.43
C PHE A 169 -15.29 4.35 -4.69
N ASN A 170 -15.16 3.69 -5.84
CA ASN A 170 -15.97 2.52 -6.19
C ASN A 170 -15.38 1.26 -5.54
N ALA A 171 -16.21 0.53 -4.76
CA ALA A 171 -15.79 -0.69 -4.06
C ALA A 171 -15.20 -1.73 -5.00
N SER A 172 -15.86 -1.99 -6.14
CA SER A 172 -15.41 -3.02 -7.09
C SER A 172 -14.04 -2.69 -7.66
N VAL A 173 -13.77 -1.41 -7.98
CA VAL A 173 -12.46 -0.98 -8.48
C VAL A 173 -11.38 -1.17 -7.42
N ILE A 174 -11.65 -0.76 -6.18
CA ILE A 174 -10.71 -0.94 -5.06
C ILE A 174 -10.42 -2.43 -4.83
N ILE A 175 -11.45 -3.28 -4.79
CA ILE A 175 -11.28 -4.73 -4.58
C ILE A 175 -10.42 -5.34 -5.70
N VAL A 176 -10.72 -5.03 -6.97
CA VAL A 176 -9.94 -5.54 -8.10
C VAL A 176 -8.49 -5.07 -8.03
N MET A 177 -8.25 -3.77 -7.79
CA MET A 177 -6.89 -3.24 -7.63
C MET A 177 -6.14 -3.93 -6.49
N THR A 178 -6.79 -4.10 -5.35
CA THR A 178 -6.23 -4.76 -4.17
C THR A 178 -5.82 -6.20 -4.47
N ILE A 179 -6.70 -6.98 -5.10
CA ILE A 179 -6.41 -8.39 -5.46
C ILE A 179 -5.26 -8.44 -6.49
N VAL A 180 -5.34 -7.66 -7.56
CA VAL A 180 -4.33 -7.65 -8.62
C VAL A 180 -2.95 -7.29 -8.07
N PHE A 181 -2.83 -6.19 -7.33
CA PHE A 181 -1.53 -5.78 -6.80
C PHE A 181 -1.02 -6.74 -5.72
N SER A 182 -1.89 -7.32 -4.88
CA SER A 182 -1.46 -8.32 -3.91
C SER A 182 -0.88 -9.56 -4.57
N VAL A 183 -1.51 -10.05 -5.63
CA VAL A 183 -0.97 -11.16 -6.44
C VAL A 183 0.36 -10.76 -7.07
N LEU A 184 0.44 -9.58 -7.69
CA LEU A 184 1.66 -9.10 -8.34
C LEU A 184 2.81 -8.87 -7.36
N ILE A 185 2.56 -8.41 -6.13
CA ILE A 185 3.57 -8.24 -5.08
C ILE A 185 4.04 -9.60 -4.53
N MET A 186 3.13 -10.59 -4.46
CA MET A 186 3.49 -11.93 -3.98
C MET A 186 4.23 -12.77 -5.02
N CYS A 187 3.90 -12.62 -6.31
CA CYS A 187 4.46 -13.41 -7.41
C CYS A 187 6.00 -13.49 -7.43
N PRO A 188 6.77 -12.39 -7.22
CA PRO A 188 8.23 -12.44 -7.24
C PRO A 188 8.84 -13.42 -6.23
N ALA A 189 8.14 -13.71 -5.12
CA ALA A 189 8.59 -14.69 -4.14
C ALA A 189 8.76 -16.09 -4.75
N LEU A 190 7.95 -16.47 -5.72
CA LEU A 190 8.06 -17.75 -6.44
C LEU A 190 9.34 -17.83 -7.29
N LEU A 191 9.89 -16.67 -7.66
CA LEU A 191 11.05 -16.53 -8.55
C LEU A 191 12.37 -16.28 -7.79
N TYR A 192 12.36 -16.19 -6.46
CA TYR A 192 13.57 -15.87 -5.69
C TYR A 192 14.71 -16.86 -5.91
N ARG A 193 14.39 -18.12 -6.24
CA ARG A 193 15.38 -19.16 -6.58
C ARG A 193 15.81 -19.17 -8.05
N VAL A 194 15.05 -18.49 -8.95
CA VAL A 194 15.31 -18.48 -10.39
C VAL A 194 15.78 -17.07 -10.80
N VAL A 195 17.05 -16.80 -10.45
CA VAL A 195 17.64 -15.45 -10.52
C VAL A 195 17.55 -14.86 -11.93
N LEU A 196 17.92 -15.65 -12.98
CA LEU A 196 17.93 -15.13 -14.37
C LEU A 196 16.55 -14.71 -14.84
N LEU A 197 15.52 -15.54 -14.59
CA LEU A 197 14.15 -15.23 -15.00
C LEU A 197 13.62 -14.00 -14.25
N ARG A 198 13.92 -13.91 -12.95
CA ARG A 198 13.50 -12.77 -12.12
C ARG A 198 14.08 -11.45 -12.64
N TYR A 199 15.38 -11.39 -12.95
CA TYR A 199 16.01 -10.18 -13.50
C TYR A 199 15.52 -9.86 -14.91
N SER A 200 15.26 -10.87 -15.75
CA SER A 200 14.70 -10.63 -17.07
C SER A 200 13.32 -9.97 -17.00
N ILE A 201 12.44 -10.45 -16.11
CA ILE A 201 11.12 -9.84 -15.89
C ILE A 201 11.27 -8.43 -15.31
N LEU A 202 12.15 -8.25 -14.32
CA LEU A 202 12.40 -6.94 -13.72
C LEU A 202 12.89 -5.92 -14.76
N ALA A 203 13.82 -6.32 -15.64
CA ALA A 203 14.33 -5.45 -16.70
C ALA A 203 13.21 -5.03 -17.68
N VAL A 204 12.36 -5.96 -18.11
CA VAL A 204 11.21 -5.65 -18.95
C VAL A 204 10.25 -4.69 -18.25
N MET A 205 9.93 -4.93 -16.98
CA MET A 205 9.06 -4.04 -16.19
C MET A 205 9.66 -2.64 -16.07
N CYS A 206 10.97 -2.52 -15.79
CA CYS A 206 11.65 -1.22 -15.73
C CYS A 206 11.59 -0.48 -17.07
N ILE A 207 11.82 -1.16 -18.20
CA ILE A 207 11.71 -0.56 -19.54
C ILE A 207 10.27 -0.06 -19.77
N VAL A 208 9.26 -0.86 -19.48
CA VAL A 208 7.85 -0.47 -19.61
C VAL A 208 7.53 0.76 -18.76
N CYS A 209 7.99 0.79 -17.51
CA CYS A 209 7.81 1.92 -16.61
C CYS A 209 8.48 3.20 -17.14
N ILE A 210 9.70 3.10 -17.66
CA ILE A 210 10.44 4.23 -18.25
C ILE A 210 9.71 4.76 -19.48
N VAL A 211 9.30 3.88 -20.40
CA VAL A 211 8.55 4.27 -21.61
C VAL A 211 7.24 4.93 -21.25
N TRP A 212 6.52 4.38 -20.24
CA TRP A 212 5.29 4.97 -19.75
C TRP A 212 5.53 6.36 -19.13
N ALA A 213 6.57 6.51 -18.32
CA ALA A 213 6.94 7.78 -17.70
C ALA A 213 7.28 8.85 -18.75
N ILE A 214 8.02 8.49 -19.78
CA ILE A 214 8.35 9.41 -20.91
C ILE A 214 7.09 9.85 -21.65
N LYS A 215 6.19 8.90 -21.96
CA LYS A 215 4.92 9.21 -22.65
C LYS A 215 3.96 10.07 -21.81
N ASN A 216 4.02 9.95 -20.49
CA ASN A 216 3.13 10.66 -19.55
C ASN A 216 3.88 11.72 -18.72
N ARG A 217 4.99 12.27 -19.23
CA ARG A 217 5.83 13.25 -18.53
C ARG A 217 5.05 14.44 -18.01
N ASP A 218 4.07 14.93 -18.77
CA ASP A 218 3.29 16.10 -18.40
C ASP A 218 2.41 15.83 -17.18
N PHE A 219 1.84 14.62 -17.05
CA PHE A 219 1.13 14.18 -15.87
C PHE A 219 2.05 14.11 -14.63
N ILE A 220 3.26 13.58 -14.80
CA ILE A 220 4.25 13.48 -13.72
C ILE A 220 4.72 14.88 -13.29
N LEU A 221 4.99 15.78 -14.26
CA LEU A 221 5.37 17.16 -13.99
C LEU A 221 4.26 17.92 -13.26
N GLN A 222 2.99 17.72 -13.60
CA GLN A 222 1.86 18.32 -12.88
C GLN A 222 1.77 17.86 -11.43
N LEU A 223 2.05 16.58 -11.14
CA LEU A 223 2.10 16.06 -9.77
C LEU A 223 3.23 16.70 -8.96
N ILE A 224 4.38 16.99 -9.61
CA ILE A 224 5.55 17.56 -8.94
C ILE A 224 5.44 19.09 -8.83
N SER A 225 4.92 19.78 -9.85
CA SER A 225 4.86 21.25 -9.90
C SER A 225 3.81 21.85 -8.97
N LYS A 226 2.73 21.15 -8.65
CA LYS A 226 1.75 21.57 -7.63
C LYS A 226 2.33 21.68 -6.21
N LYS A 227 3.60 21.31 -6.00
CA LYS A 227 4.34 21.50 -4.73
C LYS A 227 4.87 22.92 -4.52
N ARG A 228 4.58 23.89 -5.40
CA ARG A 228 5.12 25.28 -5.36
C ARG A 228 4.04 26.36 -5.21
N VAL A 229 2.94 26.07 -4.53
CA VAL A 229 2.03 27.14 -4.07
C VAL A 229 1.75 26.94 -2.60
#